data_f518beab592e9f1354e7fb345ad442c8
#
_entry.id   f518beab592e9f1354e7fb345ad442c8
#
_cell.length_a   1.000
_cell.length_b   1.000
_cell.length_c   1.000
_cell.angle_alpha   90.00
_cell.angle_beta   90.00
_cell.angle_gamma   90.00
#
_symmetry.space_group_name_H-M   'P 1'
#
loop_
_entity.id
_entity.type
_entity.pdbx_description
1 polymer ?
#
loop_
_entity_poly.entity_id
_entity_poly.type
_entity_poly.pdbx_seq_one_letter_code
_entity_poly.pdbx_strand_id
1 'polypeptide(L)'
;MKKTLLSLSLIAVALVGKAQNCTELFISEYCEGSGNSKAMEFYNPTANAINLNNYRLVRYSNGSSIGTDSTDLVGSINSYSTFVIANGVGVTSGTTSTSPACSPALQALAQQLDGAYPAPTFVNGDDAMVLVRKSPYARIDIFGRIGEQPSPAWSDVAPYDGSVGKWWTKDHSLQRKSTIKVGVTTNPAQFNVTLEWDSLSKDNWTNVGIHTCDCSQPAGLKDLTKSISLKVFPNPSNGNEIAFVSNKTINTITVINAIGQVVYTYTNSSNESTVVVRNLGVAKGVYYAIVKGEQGTKTEKLVIQ
;
A
#
# COMPACT_ATOMS: atom_id res chain seq x y z
N MET A 1 5.51 -50.24 53.53
CA MET A 1 6.11 -49.58 52.36
C MET A 1 5.05 -48.68 51.74
N LYS A 2 5.11 -47.37 52.01
CA LYS A 2 4.19 -46.35 51.44
C LYS A 2 4.79 -45.84 50.14
N LYS A 3 4.08 -46.06 49.00
CA LYS A 3 4.43 -45.54 47.71
C LYS A 3 3.88 -44.09 47.58
N THR A 4 4.74 -43.09 47.53
CA THR A 4 4.37 -41.72 47.24
C THR A 4 4.34 -41.52 45.74
N LEU A 5 3.17 -41.25 45.16
CA LEU A 5 3.03 -40.83 43.78
C LEU A 5 3.40 -39.34 43.72
N LEU A 6 4.44 -39.00 42.96
CA LEU A 6 4.81 -37.64 42.61
C LEU A 6 4.07 -37.27 41.33
N SER A 7 3.04 -36.43 41.47
CA SER A 7 2.33 -35.88 40.29
C SER A 7 3.10 -34.67 39.73
N LEU A 8 3.67 -34.84 38.55
CA LEU A 8 4.37 -33.79 37.80
C LEU A 8 3.31 -32.94 37.05
N SER A 9 2.99 -31.77 37.59
CA SER A 9 2.11 -30.81 36.95
C SER A 9 2.88 -30.10 35.82
N LEU A 10 2.57 -30.42 34.55
CA LEU A 10 3.07 -29.73 33.40
C LEU A 10 2.32 -28.39 33.26
N ILE A 11 2.97 -27.28 33.64
CA ILE A 11 2.44 -25.93 33.37
C ILE A 11 2.72 -25.64 31.88
N ALA A 12 1.70 -25.77 31.03
CA ALA A 12 1.75 -25.28 29.67
C ALA A 12 1.68 -23.75 29.73
N VAL A 13 2.82 -23.07 29.55
CA VAL A 13 2.86 -21.64 29.29
C VAL A 13 2.32 -21.45 27.87
N ALA A 14 1.06 -21.10 27.74
CA ALA A 14 0.51 -20.61 26.49
C ALA A 14 1.21 -19.27 26.17
N LEU A 15 2.15 -19.32 25.23
CA LEU A 15 2.62 -18.11 24.55
C LEU A 15 1.43 -17.56 23.77
N VAL A 16 0.69 -16.65 24.38
CA VAL A 16 -0.28 -15.81 23.69
C VAL A 16 0.54 -14.88 22.79
N GLY A 17 0.88 -15.35 21.61
CA GLY A 17 1.32 -14.47 20.53
C GLY A 17 0.21 -13.44 20.33
N LYS A 18 0.49 -12.18 20.70
CA LYS A 18 -0.40 -11.08 20.33
C LYS A 18 -0.45 -11.11 18.81
N ALA A 19 -1.58 -11.57 18.24
CA ALA A 19 -1.85 -11.34 16.84
C ALA A 19 -1.72 -9.83 16.62
N GLN A 20 -0.82 -9.43 15.74
CA GLN A 20 -0.70 -8.03 15.33
C GLN A 20 -2.04 -7.64 14.72
N ASN A 21 -2.75 -6.74 15.37
CA ASN A 21 -4.13 -6.42 15.02
C ASN A 21 -4.14 -5.46 13.84
N CYS A 22 -4.60 -5.90 12.69
CA CYS A 22 -4.91 -5.09 11.52
C CYS A 22 -6.12 -4.16 11.79
N THR A 23 -6.01 -3.29 12.78
CA THR A 23 -7.15 -2.49 13.29
C THR A 23 -6.97 -0.98 13.13
N GLU A 24 -5.79 -0.54 12.69
CA GLU A 24 -5.45 0.86 12.61
C GLU A 24 -4.52 1.13 11.42
N LEU A 25 -4.49 2.36 10.94
CA LEU A 25 -3.54 2.82 9.91
C LEU A 25 -2.09 2.61 10.36
N PHE A 26 -1.19 2.46 9.40
CA PHE A 26 0.25 2.55 9.64
C PHE A 26 0.97 3.15 8.43
N ILE A 27 2.22 3.58 8.61
CA ILE A 27 3.08 4.09 7.55
C ILE A 27 3.53 2.89 6.72
N SER A 28 3.20 2.86 5.42
CA SER A 28 3.53 1.76 4.51
C SER A 28 4.70 2.06 3.58
N GLU A 29 4.97 3.33 3.29
CA GLU A 29 6.13 3.72 2.50
C GLU A 29 6.68 5.07 2.94
N TYR A 30 8.00 5.20 2.92
CA TYR A 30 8.77 6.43 3.13
C TYR A 30 9.63 6.67 1.89
N CYS A 31 9.51 7.84 1.28
CA CYS A 31 10.26 8.22 0.09
C CYS A 31 11.16 9.42 0.40
N GLU A 32 12.46 9.23 0.28
CA GLU A 32 13.47 10.28 0.33
C GLU A 32 14.26 10.29 -0.98
N GLY A 33 13.71 10.95 -1.99
CA GLY A 33 14.27 11.06 -3.34
C GLY A 33 15.03 12.38 -3.57
N SER A 34 15.33 12.64 -4.83
CA SER A 34 16.09 13.82 -5.28
C SER A 34 15.35 15.11 -5.00
N GLY A 35 16.07 16.12 -4.48
CA GLY A 35 15.49 17.44 -4.19
C GLY A 35 14.30 17.31 -3.23
N ASN A 36 13.15 17.84 -3.64
CA ASN A 36 11.91 17.77 -2.87
C ASN A 36 11.01 16.58 -3.26
N SER A 37 11.53 15.57 -3.96
CA SER A 37 10.79 14.35 -4.25
C SER A 37 10.67 13.47 -3.01
N LYS A 38 9.86 13.91 -2.06
CA LYS A 38 9.64 13.32 -0.75
C LYS A 38 8.16 12.99 -0.58
N ALA A 39 7.88 11.83 0.02
CA ALA A 39 6.50 11.41 0.31
C ALA A 39 6.44 10.44 1.49
N MET A 40 5.25 10.35 2.08
CA MET A 40 4.87 9.30 3.03
C MET A 40 3.59 8.64 2.53
N GLU A 41 3.53 7.33 2.66
CA GLU A 41 2.33 6.56 2.38
C GLU A 41 1.79 5.93 3.66
N PHE A 42 0.48 5.90 3.79
CA PHE A 42 -0.25 5.24 4.85
C PHE A 42 -1.09 4.11 4.25
N TYR A 43 -1.20 3.00 4.95
CA TYR A 43 -2.03 1.88 4.56
C TYR A 43 -3.14 1.65 5.57
N ASN A 44 -4.33 1.36 5.06
CA ASN A 44 -5.48 0.93 5.86
C ASN A 44 -5.61 -0.60 5.79
N PRO A 45 -5.19 -1.35 6.82
CA PRO A 45 -5.27 -2.80 6.85
C PRO A 45 -6.65 -3.32 7.24
N THR A 46 -7.65 -2.44 7.40
CA THR A 46 -8.98 -2.80 7.92
C THR A 46 -9.99 -3.01 6.81
N ALA A 47 -11.09 -3.69 7.13
CA ALA A 47 -12.20 -3.92 6.20
C ALA A 47 -13.09 -2.68 6.00
N ASN A 48 -12.87 -1.59 6.73
CA ASN A 48 -13.68 -0.39 6.67
C ASN A 48 -12.85 0.81 6.19
N ALA A 49 -13.48 1.74 5.51
CA ALA A 49 -12.84 3.02 5.21
C ALA A 49 -12.57 3.81 6.51
N ILE A 50 -11.43 4.50 6.54
CA ILE A 50 -11.03 5.34 7.69
C ILE A 50 -11.04 6.81 7.26
N ASN A 51 -11.69 7.67 8.06
CA ASN A 51 -11.69 9.11 7.87
C ASN A 51 -10.37 9.69 8.38
N LEU A 52 -9.60 10.30 7.48
CA LEU A 52 -8.28 10.84 7.77
C LEU A 52 -8.31 12.20 8.49
N ASN A 53 -9.46 12.88 8.56
CA ASN A 53 -9.56 14.20 9.21
C ASN A 53 -9.22 14.17 10.71
N ASN A 54 -9.16 12.98 11.32
CA ASN A 54 -8.73 12.79 12.71
C ASN A 54 -7.25 12.41 12.83
N TYR A 55 -6.50 12.44 11.72
CA TYR A 55 -5.09 12.05 11.71
C TYR A 55 -4.21 13.23 11.30
N ARG A 56 -2.94 13.15 11.70
CA ARG A 56 -1.92 14.16 11.43
C ARG A 56 -0.58 13.47 11.27
N LEU A 57 0.19 13.90 10.26
CA LEU A 57 1.60 13.57 10.13
C LEU A 57 2.42 14.63 10.88
N VAL A 58 3.37 14.19 11.71
CA VAL A 58 4.25 15.04 12.51
C VAL A 58 5.68 14.67 12.22
N ARG A 59 6.52 15.66 11.93
CA ARG A 59 7.97 15.52 11.83
C ARG A 59 8.65 15.95 13.12
N TYR A 60 9.67 15.24 13.51
CA TYR A 60 10.59 15.54 14.60
C TYR A 60 11.98 15.76 13.96
N SER A 61 12.24 16.98 13.52
CA SER A 61 13.44 17.25 12.72
C SER A 61 14.70 17.31 13.59
N ASN A 62 15.79 16.79 13.02
CA ASN A 62 17.15 16.92 13.56
C ASN A 62 17.25 16.51 15.04
N GLY A 63 16.68 15.37 15.42
CA GLY A 63 16.74 14.84 16.76
C GLY A 63 15.88 15.55 17.80
N SER A 64 14.92 16.36 17.36
CA SER A 64 13.98 17.01 18.28
C SER A 64 13.18 15.98 19.06
N SER A 65 12.96 16.25 20.36
CA SER A 65 12.06 15.46 21.22
C SER A 65 10.60 15.95 21.17
N ILE A 66 10.34 17.07 20.52
CA ILE A 66 9.01 17.63 20.28
C ILE A 66 8.75 17.74 18.79
N GLY A 67 7.48 17.58 18.38
CA GLY A 67 7.10 17.75 16.98
C GLY A 67 7.43 19.15 16.47
N THR A 68 8.18 19.24 15.37
CA THR A 68 8.63 20.50 14.79
C THR A 68 7.66 21.03 13.75
N ASP A 69 7.13 20.13 12.93
CA ASP A 69 6.23 20.44 11.83
C ASP A 69 5.10 19.42 11.80
N SER A 70 3.93 19.82 11.33
CA SER A 70 2.80 18.90 11.23
C SER A 70 1.82 19.31 10.14
N THR A 71 1.20 18.30 9.52
CA THR A 71 0.14 18.48 8.52
C THR A 71 -1.03 17.58 8.85
N ASP A 72 -2.23 18.15 8.91
CA ASP A 72 -3.47 17.39 9.04
C ASP A 72 -3.75 16.63 7.75
N LEU A 73 -4.05 15.34 7.88
CA LEU A 73 -4.52 14.55 6.75
C LEU A 73 -6.00 14.86 6.50
N VAL A 74 -6.40 14.83 5.22
CA VAL A 74 -7.78 15.15 4.81
C VAL A 74 -8.36 14.05 3.91
N GLY A 75 -9.68 13.87 3.98
CA GLY A 75 -10.38 12.89 3.18
C GLY A 75 -10.51 11.53 3.87
N SER A 76 -10.43 10.46 3.11
CA SER A 76 -10.58 9.10 3.62
C SER A 76 -9.69 8.12 2.86
N ILE A 77 -9.34 7.03 3.54
CA ILE A 77 -8.63 5.89 2.96
C ILE A 77 -9.56 4.68 2.96
N ASN A 78 -9.79 4.09 1.79
CA ASN A 78 -10.66 2.94 1.64
C ASN A 78 -10.07 1.69 2.34
N SER A 79 -10.92 0.68 2.56
CA SER A 79 -10.47 -0.61 3.08
C SER A 79 -9.35 -1.21 2.21
N TYR A 80 -8.31 -1.72 2.86
CA TYR A 80 -7.16 -2.37 2.22
C TYR A 80 -6.52 -1.52 1.10
N SER A 81 -6.44 -0.21 1.32
CA SER A 81 -5.95 0.77 0.35
C SER A 81 -4.87 1.65 0.94
N THR A 82 -4.22 2.45 0.11
CA THR A 82 -3.17 3.39 0.48
C THR A 82 -3.62 4.84 0.36
N PHE A 83 -2.90 5.73 1.02
CA PHE A 83 -3.02 7.18 0.90
C PHE A 83 -1.63 7.80 0.95
N VAL A 84 -1.29 8.60 -0.04
CA VAL A 84 0.03 9.22 -0.20
C VAL A 84 -0.07 10.71 0.03
N ILE A 85 0.80 11.24 0.90
CA ILE A 85 1.09 12.68 1.00
C ILE A 85 2.50 12.94 0.44
N ALA A 86 2.62 13.87 -0.49
CA ALA A 86 3.90 14.23 -1.11
C ALA A 86 4.19 15.73 -0.96
N ASN A 87 5.46 16.11 -1.10
CA ASN A 87 5.85 17.51 -1.09
C ASN A 87 5.21 18.25 -2.27
N GLY A 88 4.36 19.23 -1.97
CA GLY A 88 3.54 19.92 -2.97
C GLY A 88 4.00 21.33 -3.32
N VAL A 89 4.75 21.96 -2.44
CA VAL A 89 5.14 23.38 -2.61
C VAL A 89 6.56 23.61 -2.17
N GLY A 90 7.33 24.19 -3.06
CA GLY A 90 8.72 24.51 -2.81
C GLY A 90 8.98 25.96 -2.46
N VAL A 91 8.10 26.66 -1.75
CA VAL A 91 8.34 28.04 -1.37
C VAL A 91 8.88 28.11 0.05
N THR A 92 10.08 28.58 0.19
CA THR A 92 10.61 29.02 1.49
C THR A 92 10.10 30.44 1.78
N SER A 93 9.36 30.58 2.88
CA SER A 93 8.92 31.87 3.39
C SER A 93 10.13 32.80 3.58
N GLY A 94 10.10 34.00 2.97
CA GLY A 94 11.09 35.04 3.18
C GLY A 94 12.29 35.08 2.23
N THR A 95 12.37 34.18 1.25
CA THR A 95 13.37 34.25 0.18
C THR A 95 12.73 34.24 -1.20
N THR A 96 13.34 34.86 -2.18
CA THR A 96 12.91 34.81 -3.59
C THR A 96 13.23 33.48 -4.26
N SER A 97 13.78 32.51 -3.54
CA SER A 97 14.10 31.18 -4.02
C SER A 97 12.92 30.25 -3.80
N THR A 98 12.27 29.85 -4.87
CA THR A 98 11.27 28.79 -4.89
C THR A 98 12.00 27.46 -5.07
N SER A 99 11.99 26.59 -4.06
CA SER A 99 12.32 25.18 -4.28
C SER A 99 11.22 24.56 -5.14
N PRO A 100 11.54 23.74 -6.15
CA PRO A 100 10.50 23.02 -6.89
C PRO A 100 9.77 22.04 -5.95
N ALA A 101 8.50 21.80 -6.23
CA ALA A 101 7.74 20.69 -5.64
C ALA A 101 8.40 19.34 -5.98
N CYS A 102 7.87 18.24 -5.44
CA CYS A 102 8.31 16.90 -5.84
C CYS A 102 8.12 16.65 -7.34
N SER A 103 8.76 15.62 -7.87
CA SER A 103 8.66 15.28 -9.29
C SER A 103 7.20 15.10 -9.73
N PRO A 104 6.84 15.45 -10.96
CA PRO A 104 5.47 15.26 -11.48
C PRO A 104 4.98 13.81 -11.37
N ALA A 105 5.87 12.84 -11.52
CA ALA A 105 5.54 11.43 -11.38
C ALA A 105 5.09 11.09 -9.94
N LEU A 106 5.77 11.62 -8.94
CA LEU A 106 5.39 11.42 -7.52
C LEU A 106 4.12 12.21 -7.18
N GLN A 107 3.97 13.44 -7.70
CA GLN A 107 2.74 14.22 -7.51
C GLN A 107 1.50 13.50 -8.04
N ALA A 108 1.62 12.82 -9.19
CA ALA A 108 0.52 12.08 -9.79
C ALA A 108 0.03 10.88 -8.95
N LEU A 109 0.85 10.38 -8.02
CA LEU A 109 0.54 9.29 -7.11
C LEU A 109 -0.06 9.78 -5.78
N ALA A 110 0.11 11.08 -5.45
CA ALA A 110 -0.34 11.64 -4.19
C ALA A 110 -1.84 11.98 -4.18
N GLN A 111 -2.52 11.65 -3.08
CA GLN A 111 -3.87 12.09 -2.80
C GLN A 111 -3.89 13.44 -2.07
N GLN A 112 -2.78 13.77 -1.41
CA GLN A 112 -2.61 15.08 -0.74
C GLN A 112 -1.21 15.63 -1.05
N LEU A 113 -1.15 16.93 -1.32
CA LEU A 113 0.11 17.64 -1.41
C LEU A 113 0.32 18.43 -0.11
N ASP A 114 1.53 18.34 0.44
CA ASP A 114 1.90 19.05 1.66
C ASP A 114 2.16 20.54 1.39
N GLY A 115 2.19 21.32 2.43
CA GLY A 115 2.39 22.76 2.37
C GLY A 115 3.83 23.18 2.09
N ALA A 116 4.03 24.49 2.10
CA ALA A 116 5.37 25.09 2.02
C ALA A 116 6.20 24.78 3.28
N TYR A 117 7.52 24.83 3.13
CA TYR A 117 8.43 24.73 4.29
C TYR A 117 8.09 25.81 5.37
N PRO A 118 8.05 25.43 6.65
CA PRO A 118 8.32 24.10 7.19
C PRO A 118 7.09 23.18 7.13
N ALA A 119 7.26 21.97 6.62
CA ALA A 119 6.23 20.94 6.56
C ALA A 119 6.83 19.52 6.69
N PRO A 120 6.05 18.52 7.10
CA PRO A 120 6.56 17.17 7.36
C PRO A 120 7.28 16.51 6.18
N THR A 121 6.89 16.80 4.94
CA THR A 121 7.51 16.18 3.76
C THR A 121 8.88 16.78 3.37
N PHE A 122 9.44 17.72 4.16
CA PHE A 122 10.81 18.20 3.97
C PHE A 122 11.82 17.39 4.78
N VAL A 123 11.77 16.05 4.62
CA VAL A 123 12.71 15.12 5.24
C VAL A 123 14.03 15.04 4.47
N ASN A 124 15.11 14.66 5.14
CA ASN A 124 16.45 14.50 4.59
C ASN A 124 17.17 13.21 5.04
N GLY A 125 16.43 12.28 5.64
CA GLY A 125 16.91 10.96 6.03
C GLY A 125 17.22 10.80 7.52
N ASP A 126 17.28 11.89 8.31
CA ASP A 126 17.62 11.87 9.74
C ASP A 126 16.47 12.34 10.66
N ASP A 127 15.29 12.57 10.08
CA ASP A 127 14.09 13.03 10.79
C ASP A 127 13.19 11.86 11.20
N ALA A 128 12.71 11.83 12.44
CA ALA A 128 11.67 10.91 12.82
C ALA A 128 10.29 11.42 12.38
N MET A 129 9.44 10.50 11.89
CA MET A 129 8.10 10.78 11.40
C MET A 129 7.07 10.03 12.22
N VAL A 130 5.98 10.70 12.59
CA VAL A 130 4.94 10.09 13.44
C VAL A 130 3.56 10.35 12.84
N LEU A 131 2.83 9.28 12.60
CA LEU A 131 1.40 9.33 12.37
C LEU A 131 0.69 9.40 13.72
N VAL A 132 -0.11 10.43 13.95
CA VAL A 132 -0.90 10.58 15.17
C VAL A 132 -2.39 10.63 14.88
N ARG A 133 -3.20 10.05 15.76
CA ARG A 133 -4.63 10.30 15.85
C ARG A 133 -4.84 11.46 16.82
N LYS A 134 -5.65 12.47 16.41
CA LYS A 134 -5.85 13.70 17.18
C LYS A 134 -6.80 13.53 18.37
N SER A 135 -7.86 12.73 18.19
CA SER A 135 -8.86 12.53 19.24
C SER A 135 -9.45 11.12 19.21
N PRO A 136 -9.38 10.33 20.31
CA PRO A 136 -8.47 10.55 21.44
C PRO A 136 -7.02 10.50 20.94
N TYR A 137 -6.17 11.34 21.52
CA TYR A 137 -4.77 11.42 21.09
C TYR A 137 -4.05 10.09 21.26
N ALA A 138 -3.37 9.67 20.19
CA ALA A 138 -2.51 8.49 20.21
C ALA A 138 -1.44 8.60 19.11
N ARG A 139 -0.23 8.15 19.42
CA ARG A 139 0.75 7.82 18.38
C ARG A 139 0.31 6.52 17.73
N ILE A 140 0.13 6.56 16.44
CA ILE A 140 -0.35 5.41 15.66
C ILE A 140 0.81 4.66 15.05
N ASP A 141 1.82 5.40 14.53
CA ASP A 141 3.03 4.79 14.00
C ASP A 141 4.20 5.77 14.06
N ILE A 142 5.39 5.26 14.36
CA ILE A 142 6.65 5.99 14.43
C ILE A 142 7.63 5.38 13.43
N PHE A 143 8.07 6.18 12.49
CA PHE A 143 9.21 5.91 11.63
C PHE A 143 10.43 6.66 12.20
N GLY A 144 11.52 5.97 12.43
CA GLY A 144 12.68 6.55 13.09
C GLY A 144 12.63 6.43 14.63
N ARG A 145 13.45 7.22 15.30
CA ARG A 145 13.49 7.36 16.77
C ARG A 145 13.39 8.82 17.17
N ILE A 146 12.36 9.15 17.91
CA ILE A 146 12.15 10.52 18.42
C ILE A 146 13.28 10.88 19.40
N GLY A 147 13.89 12.03 19.22
CA GLY A 147 14.98 12.53 20.07
C GLY A 147 16.37 12.07 19.65
N GLU A 148 16.49 11.37 18.49
CA GLU A 148 17.77 10.98 17.93
C GLU A 148 17.96 11.64 16.56
N GLN A 149 19.18 12.12 16.32
CA GLN A 149 19.63 12.57 15.00
C GLN A 149 20.76 11.65 14.55
N PRO A 150 20.47 10.66 13.70
CA PRO A 150 21.51 9.84 13.09
C PRO A 150 22.36 10.69 12.13
N SER A 151 23.60 10.32 11.91
CA SER A 151 24.49 11.08 11.03
C SER A 151 25.11 10.19 9.96
N PRO A 152 24.67 10.30 8.70
CA PRO A 152 23.68 11.24 8.13
C PRO A 152 22.26 10.69 8.08
N ALA A 153 22.00 9.43 8.51
CA ALA A 153 20.73 8.75 8.42
C ALA A 153 20.75 7.46 9.25
N TRP A 154 19.61 6.83 9.51
CA TRP A 154 19.58 5.49 10.11
C TRP A 154 20.09 4.45 9.11
N SER A 155 20.89 3.52 9.61
CA SER A 155 21.59 2.50 8.83
C SER A 155 21.08 1.08 9.11
N ASP A 156 21.65 0.12 8.39
CA ASP A 156 21.34 -1.31 8.48
C ASP A 156 22.27 -2.09 9.42
N VAL A 157 23.25 -1.41 10.01
CA VAL A 157 24.27 -2.04 10.89
C VAL A 157 24.32 -1.32 12.23
N ALA A 158 24.44 -2.10 13.31
CA ALA A 158 24.57 -1.53 14.64
C ALA A 158 25.75 -0.55 14.72
N PRO A 159 25.59 0.62 15.39
CA PRO A 159 24.51 1.01 16.28
C PRO A 159 23.22 1.54 15.58
N TYR A 160 23.11 1.48 14.27
CA TYR A 160 21.98 1.92 13.41
C TYR A 160 21.79 3.44 13.34
N ASP A 161 22.70 4.23 13.84
CA ASP A 161 22.69 5.69 13.90
C ASP A 161 23.39 6.37 12.72
N GLY A 162 23.75 5.58 11.70
CA GLY A 162 24.43 6.08 10.50
C GLY A 162 25.94 6.19 10.62
N SER A 163 26.53 5.96 11.77
CA SER A 163 28.01 5.95 11.94
C SER A 163 28.68 4.79 11.22
N VAL A 164 27.94 3.70 10.99
CA VAL A 164 28.37 2.49 10.28
C VAL A 164 27.24 2.01 9.35
N GLY A 165 27.62 1.31 8.27
CA GLY A 165 26.67 0.65 7.36
C GLY A 165 26.18 1.54 6.23
N LYS A 166 25.04 1.17 5.64
CA LYS A 166 24.43 1.88 4.53
C LYS A 166 23.40 2.90 5.01
N TRP A 167 23.22 3.95 4.21
CA TRP A 167 22.25 5.03 4.47
C TRP A 167 20.89 4.66 3.91
N TRP A 168 20.07 3.94 4.67
CA TRP A 168 18.80 3.41 4.18
C TRP A 168 17.66 4.43 4.21
N THR A 169 17.68 5.37 5.14
CA THR A 169 16.66 6.41 5.24
C THR A 169 17.00 7.68 4.46
N LYS A 170 18.17 7.73 3.86
CA LYS A 170 18.61 8.81 2.98
C LYS A 170 18.84 8.32 1.57
N ASP A 171 18.35 9.06 0.58
CA ASP A 171 18.46 8.71 -0.84
C ASP A 171 17.87 7.32 -1.19
N HIS A 172 16.77 6.94 -0.53
CA HIS A 172 16.08 5.67 -0.75
C HIS A 172 14.56 5.82 -0.64
N SER A 173 13.83 4.89 -1.26
CA SER A 173 12.45 4.61 -0.92
C SER A 173 12.40 3.35 -0.06
N LEU A 174 11.61 3.36 1.01
CA LEU A 174 11.48 2.27 1.95
C LEU A 174 10.04 1.79 1.99
N GLN A 175 9.82 0.54 1.61
CA GLN A 175 8.53 -0.11 1.66
C GLN A 175 8.42 -0.97 2.91
N ARG A 176 7.30 -0.86 3.64
CA ARG A 176 7.05 -1.70 4.81
C ARG A 176 6.80 -3.14 4.39
N LYS A 177 7.39 -4.10 5.11
CA LYS A 177 7.21 -5.52 4.82
C LYS A 177 5.76 -5.94 5.03
N SER A 178 5.25 -6.82 4.18
CA SER A 178 3.87 -7.32 4.24
C SER A 178 3.53 -8.04 5.55
N THR A 179 4.55 -8.56 6.24
CA THR A 179 4.40 -9.20 7.56
C THR A 179 4.09 -8.23 8.69
N ILE A 180 4.31 -6.92 8.49
CA ILE A 180 4.00 -5.88 9.47
C ILE A 180 2.52 -5.50 9.35
N LYS A 181 1.79 -5.58 10.45
CA LYS A 181 0.32 -5.46 10.51
C LYS A 181 -0.16 -4.34 11.42
N VAL A 182 0.78 -3.64 12.06
CA VAL A 182 0.51 -2.55 13.01
C VAL A 182 1.70 -1.61 13.07
N GLY A 183 1.44 -0.33 13.33
CA GLY A 183 2.47 0.68 13.53
C GLY A 183 3.19 0.56 14.87
N VAL A 184 4.35 1.20 14.98
CA VAL A 184 5.14 1.34 16.21
C VAL A 184 4.59 2.50 17.03
N THR A 185 3.92 2.21 18.14
CA THR A 185 3.24 3.23 18.96
C THR A 185 4.10 3.78 20.11
N THR A 186 5.15 3.08 20.46
CA THR A 186 6.11 3.47 21.53
C THR A 186 7.45 3.82 20.88
N ASN A 187 8.04 4.95 21.30
CA ASN A 187 9.34 5.36 20.78
C ASN A 187 10.38 4.25 21.01
N PRO A 188 10.97 3.69 19.92
CA PRO A 188 11.87 2.56 20.06
C PRO A 188 13.18 2.97 20.75
N ALA A 189 13.80 2.06 21.49
CA ALA A 189 15.13 2.28 22.07
C ALA A 189 16.20 2.43 20.97
N GLN A 190 15.97 1.82 19.80
CA GLN A 190 16.83 1.86 18.64
C GLN A 190 15.99 1.61 17.38
N PHE A 191 16.26 2.34 16.30
CA PHE A 191 15.56 2.15 15.03
C PHE A 191 16.44 1.34 14.06
N ASN A 192 16.15 0.05 13.96
CA ASN A 192 16.75 -0.82 12.93
C ASN A 192 15.81 -0.92 11.73
N VAL A 193 16.15 -0.22 10.67
CA VAL A 193 15.34 -0.12 9.44
C VAL A 193 15.02 -1.50 8.85
N THR A 194 15.99 -2.42 8.88
CA THR A 194 15.86 -3.73 8.20
C THR A 194 14.86 -4.68 8.85
N LEU A 195 14.42 -4.41 10.08
CA LEU A 195 13.44 -5.26 10.75
C LEU A 195 12.06 -5.18 10.08
N GLU A 196 11.65 -3.98 9.68
CA GLU A 196 10.29 -3.74 9.18
C GLU A 196 10.24 -3.23 7.74
N TRP A 197 11.37 -2.85 7.15
CA TRP A 197 11.42 -2.17 5.85
C TRP A 197 12.32 -2.88 4.85
N ASP A 198 11.89 -2.85 3.58
CA ASP A 198 12.68 -3.19 2.42
C ASP A 198 13.09 -1.91 1.70
N SER A 199 14.34 -1.86 1.24
CA SER A 199 14.91 -0.67 0.60
C SER A 199 14.84 -0.77 -0.91
N LEU A 200 14.42 0.32 -1.54
CA LEU A 200 14.44 0.56 -2.98
C LEU A 200 15.41 1.70 -3.28
N SER A 201 15.86 1.78 -4.52
CA SER A 201 16.74 2.87 -4.95
C SER A 201 16.05 4.22 -4.84
N LYS A 202 16.86 5.27 -4.73
CA LYS A 202 16.41 6.66 -4.83
C LYS A 202 15.57 6.90 -6.09
N ASP A 203 14.51 7.70 -5.95
CA ASP A 203 13.57 8.05 -7.03
C ASP A 203 12.81 6.85 -7.63
N ASN A 204 12.72 5.76 -6.88
CA ASN A 204 11.90 4.61 -7.26
C ASN A 204 10.51 4.72 -6.62
N TRP A 205 9.50 5.00 -7.45
CA TRP A 205 8.10 5.17 -7.04
C TRP A 205 7.21 4.00 -7.45
N THR A 206 7.78 2.85 -7.83
CA THR A 206 7.00 1.72 -8.41
C THR A 206 6.00 1.12 -7.45
N ASN A 207 6.25 1.22 -6.14
CA ASN A 207 5.37 0.69 -5.10
C ASN A 207 4.48 1.76 -4.45
N VAL A 208 4.72 3.05 -4.73
CA VAL A 208 3.90 4.14 -4.18
C VAL A 208 2.47 4.04 -4.70
N GLY A 209 1.51 4.06 -3.80
CA GLY A 209 0.09 3.85 -4.08
C GLY A 209 -0.34 2.37 -4.01
N ILE A 210 0.57 1.45 -3.65
CA ILE A 210 0.31 0.01 -3.59
C ILE A 210 0.99 -0.59 -2.36
N HIS A 211 0.22 -1.16 -1.44
CA HIS A 211 0.77 -1.92 -0.33
C HIS A 211 0.00 -3.23 -0.13
N THR A 212 0.71 -4.28 0.28
CA THR A 212 0.12 -5.55 0.69
C THR A 212 0.56 -5.87 2.11
N CYS A 213 -0.37 -6.36 2.92
CA CYS A 213 -0.09 -6.78 4.29
C CYS A 213 -0.78 -8.13 4.52
N ASP A 214 -0.19 -8.95 5.41
CA ASP A 214 -0.75 -10.25 5.81
C ASP A 214 -2.00 -10.09 6.71
N CYS A 215 -2.64 -8.95 6.64
CA CYS A 215 -3.94 -8.72 7.25
C CYS A 215 -4.99 -9.52 6.49
N SER A 216 -5.86 -10.21 7.22
CA SER A 216 -6.92 -11.02 6.61
C SER A 216 -7.83 -10.11 5.79
N GLN A 217 -7.60 -10.10 4.49
CA GLN A 217 -8.67 -9.69 3.60
C GLN A 217 -9.75 -10.75 3.70
N PRO A 218 -11.04 -10.39 3.76
CA PRO A 218 -12.09 -11.37 3.60
C PRO A 218 -11.73 -12.22 2.37
N ALA A 219 -11.92 -13.54 2.44
CA ALA A 219 -11.73 -14.43 1.30
C ALA A 219 -12.83 -14.18 0.24
N GLY A 220 -12.92 -12.93 -0.20
CA GLY A 220 -13.73 -12.39 -1.26
C GLY A 220 -12.78 -11.75 -2.23
N LEU A 221 -12.68 -12.33 -3.41
CA LEU A 221 -12.02 -11.83 -4.62
C LEU A 221 -11.16 -10.58 -4.35
N LYS A 222 -9.83 -10.79 -4.24
CA LYS A 222 -8.88 -9.69 -4.47
C LYS A 222 -9.42 -8.92 -5.66
N ASP A 223 -9.78 -7.66 -5.49
CA ASP A 223 -10.23 -6.83 -6.60
C ASP A 223 -9.03 -6.58 -7.53
N LEU A 224 -8.67 -7.62 -8.28
CA LEU A 224 -7.73 -7.54 -9.40
C LEU A 224 -8.31 -6.65 -10.52
N THR A 225 -9.48 -6.04 -10.28
CA THR A 225 -10.21 -5.24 -11.27
C THR A 225 -9.60 -3.86 -11.51
N LYS A 226 -8.60 -3.44 -10.76
CA LYS A 226 -7.93 -2.16 -11.04
C LYS A 226 -7.08 -2.15 -12.32
N SER A 227 -6.83 -3.30 -12.96
CA SER A 227 -5.98 -3.36 -14.14
C SER A 227 -6.71 -3.67 -15.46
N ILE A 228 -7.84 -4.36 -15.45
CA ILE A 228 -8.56 -4.72 -16.68
C ILE A 228 -9.94 -4.07 -16.71
N SER A 229 -10.15 -3.10 -17.58
CA SER A 229 -11.49 -2.71 -18.01
C SER A 229 -11.91 -3.61 -19.18
N LEU A 230 -13.11 -4.18 -19.11
CA LEU A 230 -13.66 -5.04 -20.15
C LEU A 230 -15.03 -4.52 -20.57
N LYS A 231 -15.25 -4.43 -21.87
CA LYS A 231 -16.56 -4.20 -22.47
C LYS A 231 -16.89 -5.39 -23.37
N VAL A 232 -18.12 -5.87 -23.27
CA VAL A 232 -18.64 -6.97 -24.09
C VAL A 232 -19.86 -6.50 -24.82
N PHE A 233 -19.82 -6.55 -26.16
CA PHE A 233 -20.93 -6.07 -26.97
C PHE A 233 -21.05 -6.83 -28.31
N PRO A 234 -22.28 -6.93 -28.88
CA PRO A 234 -23.51 -6.57 -28.22
C PRO A 234 -23.80 -7.46 -27.01
N ASN A 235 -24.43 -6.90 -26.00
CA ASN A 235 -24.89 -7.64 -24.84
C ASN A 235 -26.20 -6.98 -24.34
N PRO A 236 -27.39 -7.62 -24.56
CA PRO A 236 -27.61 -8.97 -25.07
C PRO A 236 -27.15 -9.21 -26.51
N SER A 237 -26.82 -10.47 -26.85
CA SER A 237 -26.36 -10.92 -28.14
C SER A 237 -27.17 -12.11 -28.66
N ASN A 238 -27.20 -12.29 -29.96
CA ASN A 238 -27.73 -13.52 -30.60
C ASN A 238 -26.67 -14.66 -30.69
N GLY A 239 -25.47 -14.45 -30.15
CA GLY A 239 -24.37 -15.41 -30.14
C GLY A 239 -23.56 -15.50 -31.43
N ASN A 240 -23.96 -14.82 -32.53
CA ASN A 240 -23.25 -14.88 -33.82
C ASN A 240 -21.92 -14.13 -33.81
N GLU A 241 -21.90 -12.97 -33.23
CA GLU A 241 -20.69 -12.16 -33.08
C GLU A 241 -20.71 -11.37 -31.76
N ILE A 242 -19.65 -11.50 -31.00
CA ILE A 242 -19.49 -10.84 -29.68
C ILE A 242 -18.07 -10.30 -29.60
N ALA A 243 -17.94 -8.99 -29.42
CA ALA A 243 -16.66 -8.34 -29.22
C ALA A 243 -16.35 -8.18 -27.72
N PHE A 244 -15.16 -8.58 -27.35
CA PHE A 244 -14.55 -8.37 -26.05
C PHE A 244 -13.46 -7.31 -26.20
N VAL A 245 -13.67 -6.14 -25.63
CA VAL A 245 -12.72 -5.02 -25.69
C VAL A 245 -12.19 -4.70 -24.31
N SER A 246 -10.89 -4.76 -24.17
CA SER A 246 -10.16 -4.50 -22.94
C SER A 246 -9.17 -3.35 -23.11
N ASN A 247 -8.81 -2.68 -22.04
CA ASN A 247 -7.67 -1.74 -22.02
C ASN A 247 -6.30 -2.46 -21.91
N LYS A 248 -6.30 -3.79 -21.84
CA LYS A 248 -5.10 -4.65 -21.72
C LYS A 248 -5.23 -5.84 -22.63
N THR A 249 -4.10 -6.48 -22.95
CA THR A 249 -4.06 -7.72 -23.74
C THR A 249 -4.98 -8.79 -23.15
N ILE A 250 -5.79 -9.41 -24.00
CA ILE A 250 -6.64 -10.55 -23.67
C ILE A 250 -5.86 -11.82 -24.01
N ASN A 251 -5.63 -12.71 -23.04
CA ASN A 251 -4.95 -13.98 -23.29
C ASN A 251 -5.97 -15.12 -23.51
N THR A 252 -6.99 -15.19 -22.66
CA THR A 252 -8.04 -16.20 -22.81
C THR A 252 -9.41 -15.64 -22.47
N ILE A 253 -10.43 -16.17 -23.15
CA ILE A 253 -11.85 -15.94 -22.85
C ILE A 253 -12.48 -17.32 -22.57
N THR A 254 -13.02 -17.49 -21.36
CA THR A 254 -13.77 -18.69 -20.96
C THR A 254 -15.21 -18.30 -20.68
N VAL A 255 -16.17 -18.93 -21.32
CA VAL A 255 -17.60 -18.72 -21.07
C VAL A 255 -18.13 -19.88 -20.26
N ILE A 256 -18.81 -19.57 -19.15
CA ILE A 256 -19.45 -20.57 -18.29
C ILE A 256 -20.97 -20.33 -18.23
N ASN A 257 -21.73 -21.38 -18.03
CA ASN A 257 -23.17 -21.30 -17.79
C ASN A 257 -23.49 -20.96 -16.33
N ALA A 258 -24.75 -20.84 -15.97
CA ALA A 258 -25.21 -20.46 -14.62
C ALA A 258 -24.81 -21.46 -13.50
N ILE A 259 -24.49 -22.70 -13.86
CA ILE A 259 -24.04 -23.73 -12.91
C ILE A 259 -22.51 -23.91 -12.91
N GLY A 260 -21.78 -23.02 -13.58
CA GLY A 260 -20.30 -22.99 -13.57
C GLY A 260 -19.63 -23.91 -14.59
N GLN A 261 -20.38 -24.60 -15.49
CA GLN A 261 -19.79 -25.44 -16.52
C GLN A 261 -19.22 -24.57 -17.65
N VAL A 262 -18.02 -24.90 -18.11
CA VAL A 262 -17.39 -24.27 -19.27
C VAL A 262 -18.11 -24.69 -20.54
N VAL A 263 -18.62 -23.73 -21.28
CA VAL A 263 -19.34 -23.95 -22.56
C VAL A 263 -18.54 -23.47 -23.77
N TYR A 264 -17.55 -22.60 -23.56
CA TYR A 264 -16.68 -22.09 -24.62
C TYR A 264 -15.34 -21.63 -24.05
N THR A 265 -14.27 -21.85 -24.82
CA THR A 265 -12.94 -21.33 -24.48
C THR A 265 -12.25 -20.82 -25.76
N TYR A 266 -11.65 -19.65 -25.67
CA TYR A 266 -10.83 -19.05 -26.71
C TYR A 266 -9.47 -18.67 -26.15
N THR A 267 -8.40 -18.99 -26.87
CA THR A 267 -7.04 -18.56 -26.55
C THR A 267 -6.56 -17.58 -27.61
N ASN A 268 -6.19 -16.39 -27.20
CA ASN A 268 -5.69 -15.35 -28.09
C ASN A 268 -4.17 -15.47 -28.22
N SER A 269 -3.69 -15.78 -29.43
CA SER A 269 -2.26 -15.87 -29.75
C SER A 269 -1.70 -14.57 -30.33
N SER A 270 -2.56 -13.59 -30.63
CA SER A 270 -2.17 -12.35 -31.31
C SER A 270 -1.83 -11.18 -30.39
N ASN A 271 -1.88 -11.38 -29.07
CA ASN A 271 -1.64 -10.34 -28.07
C ASN A 271 -2.51 -9.08 -28.21
N GLU A 272 -3.72 -9.23 -28.73
CA GLU A 272 -4.66 -8.12 -28.95
C GLU A 272 -5.49 -7.84 -27.69
N SER A 273 -5.88 -6.57 -27.54
CA SER A 273 -6.81 -6.11 -26.50
C SER A 273 -8.28 -6.19 -26.93
N THR A 274 -8.53 -6.51 -28.19
CA THR A 274 -9.87 -6.70 -28.76
C THR A 274 -9.96 -8.06 -29.40
N VAL A 275 -10.92 -8.87 -28.98
CA VAL A 275 -11.18 -10.20 -29.50
C VAL A 275 -12.64 -10.29 -29.95
N VAL A 276 -12.86 -10.74 -31.16
CA VAL A 276 -14.21 -11.00 -31.68
C VAL A 276 -14.44 -12.49 -31.74
N VAL A 277 -15.37 -12.98 -30.92
CA VAL A 277 -15.82 -14.36 -30.93
C VAL A 277 -17.00 -14.49 -31.89
N ARG A 278 -16.87 -15.39 -32.86
CA ARG A 278 -17.92 -15.68 -33.82
C ARG A 278 -18.53 -17.05 -33.59
N ASN A 279 -19.86 -17.12 -33.68
CA ASN A 279 -20.64 -18.36 -33.50
C ASN A 279 -20.33 -19.04 -32.15
N LEU A 280 -20.70 -18.38 -31.05
CA LEU A 280 -20.49 -18.89 -29.69
C LEU A 280 -21.12 -20.28 -29.47
N GLY A 281 -22.19 -20.61 -30.22
CA GLY A 281 -22.77 -21.96 -30.31
C GLY A 281 -23.46 -22.42 -29.02
N VAL A 282 -23.98 -21.51 -28.20
CA VAL A 282 -24.67 -21.81 -26.95
C VAL A 282 -26.15 -21.46 -27.02
N ALA A 283 -26.97 -22.15 -26.20
CA ALA A 283 -28.42 -21.88 -26.12
C ALA A 283 -28.70 -20.48 -25.54
N LYS A 284 -29.93 -19.99 -25.78
CA LYS A 284 -30.41 -18.77 -25.14
C LYS A 284 -30.33 -18.89 -23.63
N GLY A 285 -29.82 -17.85 -22.97
CA GLY A 285 -29.64 -17.89 -21.51
C GLY A 285 -28.66 -16.85 -20.99
N VAL A 286 -28.36 -16.98 -19.71
CA VAL A 286 -27.39 -16.16 -18.98
C VAL A 286 -26.10 -16.94 -18.79
N TYR A 287 -25.02 -16.32 -19.18
CA TYR A 287 -23.64 -16.83 -19.08
C TYR A 287 -22.74 -15.84 -18.40
N TYR A 288 -21.53 -16.28 -18.04
CA TYR A 288 -20.47 -15.41 -17.52
C TYR A 288 -19.21 -15.63 -18.37
N ALA A 289 -18.71 -14.55 -18.94
CA ALA A 289 -17.45 -14.52 -19.67
C ALA A 289 -16.31 -14.14 -18.73
N ILE A 290 -15.39 -15.06 -18.52
CA ILE A 290 -14.17 -14.89 -17.72
C ILE A 290 -13.03 -14.58 -18.68
N VAL A 291 -12.56 -13.36 -18.67
CA VAL A 291 -11.46 -12.88 -19.54
C VAL A 291 -10.20 -12.75 -18.70
N LYS A 292 -9.14 -13.46 -19.11
CA LYS A 292 -7.81 -13.38 -18.49
C LYS A 292 -6.85 -12.63 -19.40
N GLY A 293 -6.08 -11.73 -18.82
CA GLY A 293 -4.94 -11.06 -19.43
C GLY A 293 -3.71 -11.14 -18.53
N GLU A 294 -2.60 -10.57 -18.96
CA GLU A 294 -1.36 -10.58 -18.19
C GLU A 294 -1.49 -9.93 -16.81
N GLN A 295 -2.39 -8.96 -16.67
CA GLN A 295 -2.55 -8.17 -15.44
C GLN A 295 -3.79 -8.54 -14.63
N GLY A 296 -4.41 -9.69 -14.89
CA GLY A 296 -5.52 -10.17 -14.07
C GLY A 296 -6.64 -10.84 -14.85
N THR A 297 -7.77 -10.99 -14.18
CA THR A 297 -8.98 -11.63 -14.70
C THR A 297 -10.19 -10.72 -14.47
N LYS A 298 -11.05 -10.59 -15.48
CA LYS A 298 -12.33 -9.87 -15.38
C LYS A 298 -13.46 -10.80 -15.79
N THR A 299 -14.56 -10.75 -15.06
CA THR A 299 -15.79 -11.51 -15.39
C THR A 299 -16.89 -10.53 -15.74
N GLU A 300 -17.56 -10.78 -16.86
CA GLU A 300 -18.72 -10.03 -17.30
C GLU A 300 -19.90 -10.96 -17.57
N LYS A 301 -21.11 -10.48 -17.23
CA LYS A 301 -22.35 -11.17 -17.53
C LYS A 301 -22.63 -11.07 -19.01
N LEU A 302 -22.95 -12.20 -19.66
CA LEU A 302 -23.32 -12.29 -21.07
C LEU A 302 -24.72 -12.86 -21.20
N VAL A 303 -25.58 -12.19 -21.95
CA VAL A 303 -26.96 -12.62 -22.19
C VAL A 303 -27.11 -13.00 -23.67
N ILE A 304 -27.52 -14.24 -23.93
CA ILE A 304 -27.80 -14.76 -25.27
C ILE A 304 -29.32 -14.85 -25.47
N GLN A 305 -29.81 -14.25 -26.58
CA GLN A 305 -31.25 -14.17 -26.92
C GLN A 305 -31.60 -14.89 -28.20
#